data_ea1922de46a59c47be889123f6781137
#
_entry.id   ea1922de46a59c47be889123f6781137
#
_cell.length_a   1.000
_cell.length_b   1.000
_cell.length_c   1.000
_cell.angle_alpha   90.00
_cell.angle_beta   90.00
_cell.angle_gamma   90.00
#
_symmetry.space_group_name_H-M   'P 1'
#
loop_
_entity.id
_entity.type
_entity.pdbx_description
1 polymer ?
#
loop_
_entity_poly.entity_id
_entity_poly.type
_entity_poly.pdbx_seq_one_letter_code
_entity_poly.pdbx_strand_id
1 'polypeptide(L)'
;MDDFIIYGLAAAKQAVTDSGWEARTEEDKERTGVLIGSGIGGLTGIEEGAVLIHEKGPRRLSPFFIPGRLINLVSGYVSIEHGFKGPNHAVVTACATGAHAIGDAARLKIGRASCRERV
;
A
#
# COMPACT_ATOMS: atom_id res chain seq x y z
N MET A 1 -10.60 -9.65 -1.60
CA MET A 1 -9.36 -8.88 -1.81
C MET A 1 -8.90 -9.10 -3.25
N ASP A 2 -8.68 -8.04 -4.00
CA ASP A 2 -8.25 -8.15 -5.39
C ASP A 2 -6.80 -8.60 -5.53
N ASP A 3 -6.50 -9.20 -6.67
CA ASP A 3 -5.21 -9.81 -6.95
C ASP A 3 -4.03 -8.84 -6.82
N PHE A 4 -4.22 -7.57 -7.18
CA PHE A 4 -3.15 -6.58 -7.10
C PHE A 4 -2.66 -6.38 -5.65
N ILE A 5 -3.55 -6.49 -4.67
CA ILE A 5 -3.19 -6.44 -3.25
C ILE A 5 -2.43 -7.69 -2.84
N ILE A 6 -2.89 -8.85 -3.28
CA ILE A 6 -2.25 -10.15 -2.98
C ILE A 6 -0.82 -10.18 -3.52
N TYR A 7 -0.63 -9.77 -4.77
CA TYR A 7 0.70 -9.69 -5.39
C TYR A 7 1.60 -8.68 -4.69
N GLY A 8 1.03 -7.52 -4.31
CA GLY A 8 1.76 -6.51 -3.55
C GLY A 8 2.23 -7.01 -2.19
N LEU A 9 1.35 -7.71 -1.47
CA LEU A 9 1.70 -8.33 -0.19
C LEU A 9 2.79 -9.38 -0.32
N ALA A 10 2.69 -10.25 -1.33
CA ALA A 10 3.69 -11.28 -1.60
C ALA A 10 5.06 -10.68 -1.93
N ALA A 11 5.07 -9.69 -2.82
CA ALA A 11 6.29 -8.99 -3.21
C ALA A 11 6.92 -8.24 -2.02
N ALA A 12 6.11 -7.56 -1.21
CA ALA A 12 6.57 -6.87 -0.02
C ALA A 12 7.18 -7.83 1.00
N LYS A 13 6.56 -8.98 1.22
CA LYS A 13 7.08 -10.01 2.11
C LYS A 13 8.47 -10.49 1.68
N GLN A 14 8.65 -10.75 0.38
CA GLN A 14 9.94 -11.15 -0.16
C GLN A 14 10.98 -10.03 -0.02
N ALA A 15 10.59 -8.79 -0.33
CA ALA A 15 11.49 -7.65 -0.24
C ALA A 15 11.94 -7.37 1.20
N VAL A 16 11.05 -7.45 2.16
CA VAL A 16 11.38 -7.28 3.59
C VAL A 16 12.35 -8.38 4.06
N THR A 17 12.09 -9.63 3.68
CA THR A 17 12.96 -10.74 4.01
C THR A 17 14.33 -10.58 3.37
N ASP A 18 14.39 -10.22 2.10
CA ASP A 18 15.63 -10.02 1.36
C ASP A 18 16.47 -8.84 1.90
N SER A 19 15.80 -7.79 2.36
CA SER A 19 16.47 -6.61 2.92
C SER A 19 17.15 -6.88 4.26
N GLY A 20 16.75 -7.91 4.99
CA GLY A 20 17.22 -8.18 6.33
C GLY A 20 16.74 -7.19 7.40
N TRP A 21 15.87 -6.24 7.02
CA TRP A 21 15.33 -5.26 7.96
C TRP A 21 14.29 -5.87 8.89
N GLU A 22 14.49 -5.70 10.17
CA GLU A 22 13.53 -6.07 11.20
C GLU A 22 13.22 -4.86 12.08
N ALA A 23 11.95 -4.45 12.12
CA ALA A 23 11.48 -3.37 12.98
C ALA A 23 11.20 -3.95 14.39
N ARG A 24 12.21 -3.95 15.26
CA ARG A 24 12.15 -4.59 16.58
C ARG A 24 11.56 -3.68 17.66
N THR A 25 11.82 -2.37 17.59
CA THR A 25 11.34 -1.39 18.55
C THR A 25 10.17 -0.60 18.00
N GLU A 26 9.40 0.07 18.88
CA GLU A 26 8.36 0.99 18.42
C GLU A 26 8.93 2.13 17.58
N GLU A 27 10.10 2.64 17.93
CA GLU A 27 10.78 3.66 17.12
C GLU A 27 11.09 3.15 15.72
N ASP A 28 11.60 1.93 15.58
CA ASP A 28 11.86 1.31 14.27
C ASP A 28 10.59 1.21 13.43
N LYS A 29 9.49 0.80 14.05
CA LYS A 29 8.18 0.70 13.39
C LYS A 29 7.67 2.06 12.93
N GLU A 30 7.73 3.06 13.77
CA GLU A 30 7.31 4.43 13.48
C GLU A 30 8.16 5.10 12.39
N ARG A 31 9.37 4.62 12.18
CA ARG A 31 10.32 5.12 11.19
C ARG A 31 10.37 4.30 9.91
N THR A 32 9.62 3.23 9.83
CA THR A 32 9.50 2.42 8.63
C THR A 32 8.18 2.74 7.93
N GLY A 33 8.31 3.36 6.78
CA GLY A 33 7.16 3.73 5.95
C GLY A 33 6.94 2.72 4.82
N VAL A 34 5.76 2.80 4.23
CA VAL A 34 5.37 1.99 3.06
C VAL A 34 4.84 2.90 1.98
N LEU A 35 5.37 2.77 0.78
CA LEU A 35 4.92 3.52 -0.38
C LEU A 35 4.82 2.58 -1.57
N ILE A 36 3.60 2.18 -1.88
CA ILE A 36 3.27 1.26 -2.97
C ILE A 36 2.10 1.84 -3.74
N GLY A 37 2.22 1.89 -5.05
CA GLY A 37 1.15 2.36 -5.93
C GLY A 37 0.63 1.27 -6.85
N SER A 38 -0.47 1.56 -7.51
CA SER A 38 -1.06 0.74 -8.55
C SER A 38 -1.66 1.64 -9.63
N GLY A 39 -1.54 1.25 -10.88
CA GLY A 39 -2.05 2.05 -11.99
C GLY A 39 -3.58 2.18 -12.00
N ILE A 40 -4.29 1.13 -11.65
CA ILE A 40 -5.77 1.06 -11.72
C ILE A 40 -6.38 0.58 -10.40
N GLY A 41 -5.71 -0.30 -9.68
CA GLY A 41 -6.23 -0.91 -8.46
C GLY A 41 -7.14 -2.12 -8.76
N GLY A 42 -8.21 -2.26 -8.00
CA GLY A 42 -9.11 -3.42 -8.04
C GLY A 42 -10.19 -3.34 -9.11
N LEU A 43 -9.84 -3.21 -10.38
CA LEU A 43 -10.81 -3.02 -11.47
C LEU A 43 -11.81 -4.18 -11.57
N THR A 44 -11.35 -5.43 -11.48
CA THR A 44 -12.22 -6.61 -11.53
C THR A 44 -13.27 -6.59 -10.43
N GLY A 45 -12.85 -6.32 -9.20
CA GLY A 45 -13.77 -6.24 -8.07
C GLY A 45 -14.71 -5.05 -8.15
N ILE A 46 -14.29 -3.94 -8.73
CA ILE A 46 -15.17 -2.79 -8.98
C ILE A 46 -16.24 -3.17 -10.00
N GLU A 47 -15.87 -3.82 -11.09
CA GLU A 47 -16.81 -4.30 -12.10
C GLU A 47 -17.82 -5.29 -11.52
N GLU A 48 -17.35 -6.30 -10.82
CA GLU A 48 -18.21 -7.29 -10.15
C GLU A 48 -19.16 -6.62 -9.13
N GLY A 49 -18.66 -5.66 -8.37
CA GLY A 49 -19.46 -4.89 -7.41
C GLY A 49 -20.52 -4.05 -8.09
N ALA A 50 -20.20 -3.41 -9.20
CA ALA A 50 -21.16 -2.62 -9.98
C ALA A 50 -22.29 -3.50 -10.54
N VAL A 51 -21.97 -4.67 -11.09
CA VAL A 51 -22.94 -5.65 -11.57
C VAL A 51 -23.82 -6.15 -10.41
N LEU A 52 -23.22 -6.48 -9.29
CA LEU A 52 -23.96 -6.94 -8.10
C LEU A 52 -24.97 -5.87 -7.61
N ILE A 53 -24.56 -4.61 -7.55
CA ILE A 53 -25.43 -3.52 -7.16
C ILE A 53 -26.60 -3.37 -8.15
N HIS A 54 -26.31 -3.47 -9.43
CA HIS A 54 -27.33 -3.37 -10.49
C HIS A 54 -28.36 -4.49 -10.39
N GLU A 55 -27.93 -5.72 -10.15
CA GLU A 55 -28.80 -6.91 -10.14
C GLU A 55 -29.49 -7.15 -8.80
N LYS A 56 -28.81 -6.92 -7.67
CA LYS A 56 -29.27 -7.32 -6.33
C LYS A 56 -29.34 -6.17 -5.32
N GLY A 57 -28.94 -4.96 -5.70
CA GLY A 57 -28.96 -3.78 -4.86
C GLY A 57 -27.75 -3.63 -3.93
N PRO A 58 -27.58 -2.45 -3.33
CA PRO A 58 -26.38 -2.10 -2.57
C PRO A 58 -26.19 -2.88 -1.27
N ARG A 59 -27.27 -3.42 -0.71
CA ARG A 59 -27.20 -4.18 0.56
C ARG A 59 -26.44 -5.50 0.43
N ARG A 60 -26.29 -6.00 -0.79
CA ARG A 60 -25.57 -7.25 -1.08
C ARG A 60 -24.06 -7.04 -1.20
N LEU A 61 -23.62 -5.80 -1.29
CA LEU A 61 -22.19 -5.48 -1.38
C LEU A 61 -21.50 -5.79 -0.06
N SER A 62 -20.33 -6.45 -0.14
CA SER A 62 -19.53 -6.76 1.05
C SER A 62 -19.07 -5.48 1.77
N PRO A 63 -19.07 -5.44 3.11
CA PRO A 63 -18.48 -4.34 3.86
C PRO A 63 -16.96 -4.19 3.61
N PHE A 64 -16.32 -5.23 3.09
CA PHE A 64 -14.90 -5.21 2.70
C PHE A 64 -14.67 -4.80 1.24
N PHE A 65 -15.71 -4.30 0.54
CA PHE A 65 -15.59 -3.86 -0.84
C PHE A 65 -14.54 -2.76 -0.99
N ILE A 66 -14.65 -1.69 -0.22
CA ILE A 66 -13.72 -0.56 -0.28
C ILE A 66 -12.29 -0.99 0.12
N PRO A 67 -12.06 -1.62 1.29
CA PRO A 67 -10.72 -2.08 1.64
C PRO A 67 -10.09 -3.04 0.62
N GLY A 68 -10.88 -3.77 -0.12
CA GLY A 68 -10.40 -4.75 -1.10
C GLY A 68 -10.10 -4.17 -2.49
N ARG A 69 -10.40 -2.90 -2.75
CA ARG A 69 -10.37 -2.30 -4.10
C ARG A 69 -9.49 -1.07 -4.23
N LEU A 70 -9.32 -0.29 -3.16
CA LEU A 70 -8.60 0.98 -3.21
C LEU A 70 -7.10 0.78 -3.43
N ILE A 71 -6.52 1.66 -4.23
CA ILE A 71 -5.10 1.61 -4.63
C ILE A 71 -4.17 1.70 -3.42
N ASN A 72 -4.50 2.54 -2.44
CA ASN A 72 -3.68 2.75 -1.25
C ASN A 72 -3.75 1.59 -0.25
N LEU A 73 -4.61 0.62 -0.47
CA LEU A 73 -4.75 -0.49 0.48
C LEU A 73 -3.65 -1.54 0.35
N VAL A 74 -2.90 -1.59 -0.76
CA VAL A 74 -1.70 -2.43 -0.82
C VAL A 74 -0.70 -1.96 0.23
N SER A 75 -0.37 -0.67 0.24
CA SER A 75 0.52 -0.11 1.26
C SER A 75 -0.08 -0.21 2.66
N GLY A 76 -1.39 -0.03 2.79
CA GLY A 76 -2.10 -0.20 4.04
C GLY A 76 -1.99 -1.61 4.61
N TYR A 77 -2.25 -2.63 3.81
CA TYR A 77 -2.15 -4.03 4.24
C TYR A 77 -0.71 -4.45 4.56
N VAL A 78 0.26 -4.00 3.78
CA VAL A 78 1.69 -4.24 4.07
C VAL A 78 2.06 -3.64 5.42
N SER A 79 1.63 -2.42 5.68
CA SER A 79 1.83 -1.75 6.96
C SER A 79 1.25 -2.53 8.14
N ILE A 80 0.03 -3.03 7.99
CA ILE A 80 -0.64 -3.83 9.03
C ILE A 80 0.09 -5.16 9.25
N GLU A 81 0.43 -5.87 8.18
CA GLU A 81 1.07 -7.19 8.27
C GLU A 81 2.44 -7.13 8.92
N HIS A 82 3.24 -6.12 8.61
CA HIS A 82 4.60 -5.97 9.11
C HIS A 82 4.71 -5.07 10.35
N GLY A 83 3.63 -4.42 10.76
CA GLY A 83 3.64 -3.49 11.89
C GLY A 83 4.38 -2.18 11.61
N PHE A 84 4.48 -1.76 10.35
CA PHE A 84 5.14 -0.51 9.96
C PHE A 84 4.20 0.66 10.19
N LYS A 85 4.64 1.64 10.98
CA LYS A 85 3.83 2.78 11.43
C LYS A 85 4.33 4.14 10.91
N GLY A 86 5.30 4.13 10.01
CA GLY A 86 5.78 5.33 9.35
C GLY A 86 4.81 5.84 8.28
N PRO A 87 5.25 6.79 7.44
CA PRO A 87 4.41 7.30 6.36
C PRO A 87 3.87 6.17 5.49
N ASN A 88 2.59 6.25 5.15
CA ASN A 88 1.90 5.27 4.34
C ASN A 88 1.19 5.98 3.20
N HIS A 89 1.72 5.83 1.99
CA HIS A 89 1.25 6.55 0.81
C HIS A 89 1.12 5.61 -0.38
N ALA A 90 0.28 6.03 -1.32
CA ALA A 90 0.20 5.43 -2.64
C ALA A 90 0.30 6.53 -3.70
N VAL A 91 0.90 6.21 -4.82
CA VAL A 91 0.98 7.07 -5.99
C VAL A 91 0.38 6.36 -7.19
N VAL A 92 -0.06 7.13 -8.18
CA VAL A 92 -0.67 6.59 -9.40
C VAL A 92 -0.17 7.38 -10.61
N THR A 93 0.65 6.77 -11.42
CA THR A 93 1.11 7.31 -12.70
C THR A 93 1.16 6.22 -13.77
N ALA A 94 0.09 5.44 -13.85
CA ALA A 94 -0.05 4.34 -14.81
C ALA A 94 1.18 3.44 -14.86
N CYS A 95 1.81 3.25 -16.01
CA CYS A 95 2.99 2.39 -16.18
C CYS A 95 4.23 2.88 -15.41
N ALA A 96 4.30 4.16 -15.06
CA ALA A 96 5.41 4.75 -14.32
C ALA A 96 5.24 4.69 -12.79
N THR A 97 4.15 4.13 -12.30
CA THR A 97 3.81 4.12 -10.87
C THR A 97 4.91 3.53 -10.00
N GLY A 98 5.51 2.42 -10.40
CA GLY A 98 6.59 1.79 -9.63
C GLY A 98 7.82 2.69 -9.47
N ALA A 99 8.27 3.30 -10.55
CA ALA A 99 9.38 4.27 -10.51
C ALA A 99 9.04 5.49 -9.68
N HIS A 100 7.81 6.00 -9.79
CA HIS A 100 7.32 7.12 -9.00
C HIS A 100 7.32 6.79 -7.50
N ALA A 101 6.85 5.62 -7.12
CA ALA A 101 6.84 5.18 -5.73
C ALA A 101 8.26 5.13 -5.14
N ILE A 102 9.22 4.58 -5.88
CA ILE A 102 10.62 4.53 -5.46
C ILE A 102 11.21 5.93 -5.28
N GLY A 103 10.96 6.84 -6.22
CA GLY A 103 11.43 8.22 -6.16
C GLY A 103 10.88 8.99 -4.97
N ASP A 104 9.58 8.88 -4.73
CA ASP A 104 8.94 9.55 -3.59
C ASP A 104 9.40 8.96 -2.25
N ALA A 105 9.56 7.64 -2.16
CA ALA A 105 10.11 7.01 -0.97
C ALA A 105 11.53 7.50 -0.65
N ALA A 106 12.37 7.63 -1.66
CA ALA A 106 13.72 8.16 -1.51
C ALA A 106 13.71 9.60 -0.99
N ARG A 107 12.83 10.45 -1.52
CA ARG A 107 12.68 11.84 -1.06
C ARG A 107 12.20 11.93 0.37
N LEU A 108 11.24 11.11 0.77
CA LEU A 108 10.78 11.05 2.16
C LEU A 108 11.90 10.63 3.11
N LYS A 109 12.72 9.67 2.72
CA LYS A 109 13.87 9.23 3.50
C LYS A 109 14.91 10.35 3.68
N ILE A 110 15.25 11.06 2.60
CA ILE A 110 16.19 12.19 2.62
C ILE A 110 15.63 13.35 3.45
N GLY A 111 14.34 13.70 3.28
CA GLY A 111 13.68 14.74 4.06
C GLY A 111 13.72 14.48 5.56
N ARG A 112 13.54 13.23 5.98
CA ARG A 112 13.66 12.83 7.38
C ARG A 112 15.09 12.96 7.91
N ALA A 113 16.08 12.60 7.12
CA ALA A 113 17.48 12.77 7.50
C ALA A 113 17.81 14.26 7.71
N SER A 114 17.38 15.13 6.80
CA SER A 114 17.60 16.57 6.91
C SER A 114 16.87 17.21 8.10
N CYS A 115 15.72 16.69 8.49
CA CYS A 115 15.03 17.12 9.70
C CYS A 115 15.79 16.74 10.99
N ARG A 116 16.53 15.63 10.96
CA ARG A 116 17.36 15.20 12.08
C ARG A 116 18.55 16.11 12.32
N GLU A 117 19.15 16.63 11.26
CA GLU A 117 20.32 17.51 11.34
C GLU A 117 19.97 18.92 11.84
N ARG A 118 18.68 19.26 11.88
CA ARG A 118 18.20 20.58 12.35
C ARG A 118 17.78 20.60 13.81
N VAL A 119 17.82 19.48 14.45
CA VAL A 119 17.53 19.32 15.87
C VAL A 119 18.82 19.06 16.64
#